data_aa854e110c450cb6bfed9ac353760f47
#
_entry.id   aa854e110c450cb6bfed9ac353760f47
#
_cell.length_a   1.000
_cell.length_b   1.000
_cell.length_c   1.000
_cell.angle_alpha   90.00
_cell.angle_beta   90.00
_cell.angle_gamma   90.00
#
_symmetry.space_group_name_H-M   'P 1'
#
loop_
_entity.id
_entity.type
_entity.pdbx_description
1 polymer ?
#
loop_
_entity_poly.entity_id
_entity_poly.type
_entity_poly.pdbx_seq_one_letter_code
_entity_poly.pdbx_strand_id
1 'polypeptide(L)'
;PVPAPAPARPSNPTGQAEAVYCPPTVSPCTHLANSHRIRHYYQGRIWYALGLGWVLWTGQFWRPDPTSEGSIATGFVDGLSRLIARESATLARRAADEADEDRRKSLMTQAEALLKWAVQSEHERTIAAGLKLSKHALLIEYGDLNANPWLFNVQNGTVDLRTGQLRPHNPADRITFIAPVTYDPAATCPMWLLFLSQVFAGDDALVAFIQRAVGWSLTGVVKERA
;
A
#
# COMPACT_ATOMS: atom_id res chain seq x y z
N PRO A 1 0.81 1.84 -24.00
CA PRO A 1 0.67 1.63 -22.57
C PRO A 1 1.14 2.88 -21.86
N VAL A 2 0.22 3.60 -21.20
CA VAL A 2 0.54 4.74 -20.36
C VAL A 2 1.30 4.19 -19.16
N PRO A 3 2.49 4.72 -18.80
CA PRO A 3 3.20 4.27 -17.61
C PRO A 3 2.35 4.54 -16.38
N ALA A 4 2.21 3.53 -15.52
CA ALA A 4 1.47 3.66 -14.27
C ALA A 4 2.04 4.83 -13.46
N PRO A 5 1.18 5.67 -12.83
CA PRO A 5 1.64 6.77 -12.02
C PRO A 5 2.57 6.27 -10.92
N ALA A 6 3.65 7.01 -10.69
CA ALA A 6 4.58 6.72 -9.60
C ALA A 6 3.81 6.64 -8.27
N PRO A 7 4.17 5.72 -7.36
CA PRO A 7 3.50 5.60 -6.07
C PRO A 7 3.54 6.94 -5.35
N ALA A 8 2.39 7.37 -4.85
CA ALA A 8 2.26 8.63 -4.13
C ALA A 8 3.27 8.67 -2.97
N ARG A 9 4.08 9.73 -2.92
CA ARG A 9 5.02 9.95 -1.81
C ARG A 9 4.30 9.88 -0.48
N PRO A 10 4.92 9.35 0.58
CA PRO A 10 4.30 9.29 1.89
C PRO A 10 3.89 10.68 2.36
N SER A 11 2.61 11.01 2.27
CA SER A 11 2.02 12.07 3.04
C SER A 11 1.79 11.52 4.44
N ASN A 12 2.25 12.25 5.45
CA ASN A 12 2.01 11.90 6.85
C ASN A 12 0.50 11.86 7.10
N PRO A 13 -0.11 10.73 7.52
CA PRO A 13 -1.57 10.64 7.64
C PRO A 13 -2.15 11.36 8.85
N THR A 14 -1.34 11.96 9.73
CA THR A 14 -1.85 12.66 10.91
C THR A 14 -0.98 13.87 11.24
N GLY A 15 -1.56 15.07 11.21
CA GLY A 15 -0.96 16.33 11.65
C GLY A 15 -0.71 16.41 13.16
N GLN A 16 -0.40 15.32 13.84
CA GLN A 16 0.04 15.31 15.22
C GLN A 16 1.55 15.52 15.26
N ALA A 17 2.01 16.36 16.18
CA ALA A 17 3.43 16.56 16.48
C ALA A 17 4.11 15.19 16.63
N GLU A 18 4.98 14.83 15.68
CA GLU A 18 5.59 13.51 15.59
C GLU A 18 6.39 13.22 16.84
N ALA A 19 5.89 12.32 17.67
CA ALA A 19 6.74 11.65 18.65
C ALA A 19 7.85 10.93 17.89
N VAL A 20 9.11 11.20 18.26
CA VAL A 20 10.27 10.50 17.67
C VAL A 20 10.04 9.00 17.84
N TYR A 21 9.93 8.29 16.74
CA TYR A 21 9.92 6.84 16.80
C TYR A 21 11.33 6.38 17.20
N CYS A 22 11.48 5.94 18.43
CA CYS A 22 12.67 5.23 18.90
C CYS A 22 12.25 3.79 19.19
N PRO A 23 12.83 2.78 18.53
CA PRO A 23 12.57 1.39 18.87
C PRO A 23 12.96 1.15 20.32
N PRO A 24 12.07 0.74 21.21
CA PRO A 24 12.31 0.80 22.67
C PRO A 24 13.38 -0.17 23.19
N THR A 25 13.89 -1.07 22.37
CA THR A 25 14.82 -2.14 22.82
C THR A 25 16.00 -2.37 21.88
N VAL A 26 16.19 -1.54 20.87
CA VAL A 26 17.19 -1.75 19.83
C VAL A 26 18.06 -0.52 19.68
N SER A 27 19.39 -0.71 19.51
CA SER A 27 20.29 0.39 19.17
C SER A 27 19.77 1.14 17.94
N PRO A 28 19.59 2.46 17.99
CA PRO A 28 18.86 3.22 16.97
C PRO A 28 19.57 3.28 15.60
N CYS A 29 20.88 3.04 15.57
CA CYS A 29 21.72 3.09 14.36
C CYS A 29 22.05 1.69 13.85
N THR A 30 21.03 0.86 13.60
CA THR A 30 21.19 -0.52 13.10
C THR A 30 20.17 -0.83 12.02
N HIS A 31 20.45 -1.87 11.22
CA HIS A 31 19.49 -2.39 10.23
C HIS A 31 18.21 -2.92 10.90
N LEU A 32 18.32 -3.47 12.11
CA LEU A 32 17.16 -3.90 12.88
C LEU A 32 16.29 -2.71 13.28
N ALA A 33 16.89 -1.59 13.72
CA ALA A 33 16.15 -0.37 13.98
C ALA A 33 15.49 0.18 12.71
N ASN A 34 16.16 0.09 11.55
CA ASN A 34 15.56 0.46 10.27
C ASN A 34 14.37 -0.43 9.91
N SER A 35 14.42 -1.73 10.22
CA SER A 35 13.26 -2.62 9.99
C SER A 35 12.05 -2.23 10.85
N HIS A 36 12.27 -1.80 12.09
CA HIS A 36 11.21 -1.29 12.96
C HIS A 36 10.64 0.04 12.44
N ARG A 37 11.50 0.94 11.91
CA ARG A 37 11.07 2.18 11.25
C ARG A 37 10.25 1.90 9.99
N ILE A 38 10.69 0.97 9.16
CA ILE A 38 9.94 0.54 7.97
C ILE A 38 8.56 0.05 8.38
N ARG A 39 8.47 -0.83 9.38
CA ARG A 39 7.18 -1.26 9.91
C ARG A 39 6.33 -0.07 10.37
N HIS A 40 6.90 0.81 11.18
CA HIS A 40 6.16 1.93 11.79
C HIS A 40 5.64 2.92 10.75
N TYR A 41 6.49 3.36 9.82
CA TYR A 41 6.15 4.43 8.88
C TYR A 41 5.45 3.95 7.62
N TYR A 42 5.60 2.67 7.26
CA TYR A 42 5.08 2.13 6.00
C TYR A 42 4.04 1.03 6.20
N GLN A 43 3.69 0.67 7.44
CA GLN A 43 2.60 -0.27 7.72
C GLN A 43 1.30 0.18 7.04
N GLY A 44 0.57 -0.76 6.41
CA GLY A 44 -0.64 -0.46 5.63
C GLY A 44 -0.37 0.11 4.22
N ARG A 45 0.91 0.22 3.82
CA ARG A 45 1.33 0.69 2.49
C ARG A 45 2.30 -0.25 1.79
N ILE A 46 2.91 -1.16 2.52
CA ILE A 46 3.77 -2.22 2.04
C ILE A 46 3.48 -3.49 2.85
N TRP A 47 3.40 -4.62 2.16
CA TRP A 47 3.29 -5.95 2.74
C TRP A 47 4.22 -6.92 2.03
N TYR A 48 4.53 -8.03 2.69
CA TYR A 48 5.25 -9.15 2.09
C TYR A 48 4.33 -10.37 2.04
N ALA A 49 3.94 -10.80 0.85
CA ALA A 49 3.09 -11.97 0.65
C ALA A 49 3.95 -13.18 0.26
N LEU A 50 3.77 -14.30 0.96
CA LEU A 50 4.47 -15.55 0.64
C LEU A 50 4.10 -16.00 -0.77
N GLY A 51 5.11 -16.32 -1.58
CA GLY A 51 4.94 -16.74 -2.97
C GLY A 51 4.78 -15.60 -3.97
N LEU A 52 4.45 -14.37 -3.52
CA LEU A 52 4.27 -13.20 -4.39
C LEU A 52 5.37 -12.15 -4.20
N GLY A 53 6.02 -12.12 -3.02
CA GLY A 53 7.01 -11.11 -2.69
C GLY A 53 6.42 -9.84 -2.07
N TRP A 54 7.07 -8.70 -2.30
CA TRP A 54 6.60 -7.42 -1.84
C TRP A 54 5.36 -6.97 -2.61
N VAL A 55 4.37 -6.44 -1.92
CA VAL A 55 3.18 -5.81 -2.48
C VAL A 55 3.05 -4.38 -1.93
N LEU A 56 2.85 -3.43 -2.83
CA LEU A 56 2.94 -2.00 -2.57
C LEU A 56 1.61 -1.32 -2.88
N TRP A 57 1.14 -0.47 -1.99
CA TRP A 57 -0.06 0.32 -2.22
C TRP A 57 0.20 1.46 -3.21
N THR A 58 -0.53 1.46 -4.33
CA THR A 58 -0.41 2.48 -5.38
C THR A 58 -1.24 3.74 -5.13
N GLY A 59 -2.11 3.71 -4.14
CA GLY A 59 -3.19 4.69 -3.94
C GLY A 59 -4.56 4.17 -4.39
N GLN A 60 -4.59 3.13 -5.23
CA GLN A 60 -5.81 2.56 -5.79
C GLN A 60 -5.91 1.04 -5.62
N PHE A 61 -4.80 0.33 -5.66
CA PHE A 61 -4.72 -1.12 -5.51
C PHE A 61 -3.34 -1.55 -5.02
N TRP A 62 -3.22 -2.80 -4.60
CA TRP A 62 -1.96 -3.39 -4.18
C TRP A 62 -1.24 -4.01 -5.38
N ARG A 63 -0.07 -3.47 -5.72
CA ARG A 63 0.73 -3.96 -6.84
C ARG A 63 1.88 -4.83 -6.33
N PRO A 64 1.98 -6.08 -6.80
CA PRO A 64 3.16 -6.90 -6.57
C PRO A 64 4.41 -6.24 -7.17
N ASP A 65 5.54 -6.34 -6.48
CA ASP A 65 6.84 -5.97 -7.02
C ASP A 65 7.26 -7.07 -8.02
N PRO A 66 7.36 -6.77 -9.32
CA PRO A 66 7.71 -7.76 -10.32
C PRO A 66 9.19 -8.15 -10.29
N THR A 67 10.00 -7.43 -9.51
CA THR A 67 11.44 -7.68 -9.40
C THR A 67 11.71 -8.71 -8.31
N SER A 68 12.47 -9.75 -8.63
CA SER A 68 12.83 -10.80 -7.66
C SER A 68 13.59 -10.29 -6.45
N GLU A 69 14.29 -9.17 -6.62
CA GLU A 69 15.14 -8.55 -5.59
C GLU A 69 14.41 -7.49 -4.76
N GLY A 70 13.17 -7.12 -5.13
CA GLY A 70 12.41 -6.08 -4.44
C GLY A 70 12.92 -4.66 -4.74
N SER A 71 13.39 -4.41 -5.95
CA SER A 71 13.94 -3.10 -6.35
C SER A 71 12.90 -1.98 -6.23
N ILE A 72 11.62 -2.26 -6.55
CA ILE A 72 10.54 -1.28 -6.41
C ILE A 72 10.23 -1.06 -4.92
N ALA A 73 10.24 -2.11 -4.10
CA ALA A 73 10.06 -1.99 -2.66
C ALA A 73 11.19 -1.17 -2.03
N THR A 74 12.43 -1.33 -2.51
CA THR A 74 13.59 -0.53 -2.09
C THR A 74 13.37 0.96 -2.40
N GLY A 75 12.94 1.29 -3.61
CA GLY A 75 12.60 2.66 -3.98
C GLY A 75 11.37 3.21 -3.23
N PHE A 76 10.43 2.35 -2.84
CA PHE A 76 9.26 2.76 -2.07
C PHE A 76 9.63 3.27 -0.66
N VAL A 77 10.69 2.73 -0.06
CA VAL A 77 11.18 3.13 1.27
C VAL A 77 12.40 4.06 1.23
N ASP A 78 12.72 4.66 0.08
CA ASP A 78 13.84 5.60 -0.09
C ASP A 78 13.79 6.80 0.86
N GLY A 79 12.59 7.18 1.29
CA GLY A 79 12.37 8.25 2.27
C GLY A 79 12.81 7.94 3.70
N LEU A 80 13.28 6.72 4.00
CA LEU A 80 13.67 6.30 5.33
C LEU A 80 14.78 7.18 5.93
N SER A 81 15.77 7.56 5.14
CA SER A 81 16.87 8.45 5.57
C SER A 81 16.34 9.79 6.08
N ARG A 82 15.38 10.38 5.37
CA ARG A 82 14.73 11.64 5.78
C ARG A 82 13.92 11.51 7.07
N LEU A 83 13.30 10.36 7.30
CA LEU A 83 12.59 10.08 8.56
C LEU A 83 13.59 9.99 9.72
N ILE A 84 14.72 9.31 9.53
CA ILE A 84 15.80 9.22 10.54
C ILE A 84 16.39 10.62 10.81
N ALA A 85 16.62 11.43 9.77
CA ALA A 85 17.10 12.82 9.96
C ALA A 85 16.10 13.67 10.75
N ARG A 86 14.79 13.49 10.58
CA ARG A 86 13.77 14.15 11.41
C ARG A 86 13.81 13.69 12.87
N GLU A 87 14.04 12.39 13.11
CA GLU A 87 14.26 11.87 14.47
C GLU A 87 15.47 12.56 15.12
N SER A 88 16.60 12.67 14.40
CA SER A 88 17.79 13.40 14.85
C SER A 88 17.46 14.85 15.18
N ALA A 89 16.80 15.58 14.28
CA ALA A 89 16.43 16.98 14.51
C ALA A 89 15.50 17.16 15.73
N THR A 90 14.66 16.18 16.02
CA THR A 90 13.79 16.23 17.20
C THR A 90 14.58 16.00 18.49
N LEU A 91 15.58 15.09 18.48
CA LEU A 91 16.47 14.93 19.63
C LEU A 91 17.32 16.19 19.88
N ALA A 92 17.82 16.81 18.81
CA ALA A 92 18.58 18.06 18.94
C ALA A 92 17.73 19.20 19.55
N ARG A 93 16.44 19.30 19.17
CA ARG A 93 15.52 20.26 19.80
C ARG A 93 15.29 19.96 21.27
N ARG A 94 15.07 18.68 21.63
CA ARG A 94 14.95 18.28 23.05
C ARG A 94 16.21 18.59 23.85
N ALA A 95 17.39 18.42 23.23
CA ALA A 95 18.64 18.79 23.90
C ALA A 95 18.74 20.30 24.13
N ALA A 96 18.21 21.13 23.22
CA ALA A 96 18.22 22.59 23.42
C ALA A 96 17.34 23.04 24.59
N ASP A 97 16.25 22.30 24.86
CA ASP A 97 15.30 22.57 25.93
C ASP A 97 15.69 21.88 27.28
N GLU A 98 16.74 21.03 27.28
CA GLU A 98 17.16 20.26 28.43
C GLU A 98 18.07 21.11 29.36
N ALA A 99 17.69 21.20 30.63
CA ALA A 99 18.40 21.97 31.64
C ALA A 99 19.62 21.22 32.21
N ASP A 100 19.53 19.89 32.28
CA ASP A 100 20.61 19.03 32.74
C ASP A 100 21.69 18.90 31.69
N GLU A 101 22.93 19.30 32.03
CA GLU A 101 24.04 19.36 31.05
C GLU A 101 24.46 17.97 30.55
N ASP A 102 24.45 16.96 31.41
CA ASP A 102 24.87 15.60 31.02
C ASP A 102 23.82 14.96 30.12
N ARG A 103 22.53 15.17 30.41
CA ARG A 103 21.43 14.76 29.56
C ARG A 103 21.45 15.48 28.20
N ARG A 104 21.70 16.79 28.22
CA ARG A 104 21.84 17.59 26.99
C ARG A 104 22.96 17.05 26.11
N LYS A 105 24.16 16.80 26.67
CA LYS A 105 25.29 16.20 25.93
C LYS A 105 24.92 14.82 25.35
N SER A 106 24.27 13.99 26.17
CA SER A 106 23.82 12.65 25.73
C SER A 106 22.84 12.73 24.55
N LEU A 107 21.83 13.62 24.62
CA LEU A 107 20.86 13.82 23.53
C LEU A 107 21.53 14.34 22.26
N MET A 108 22.49 15.28 22.40
CA MET A 108 23.23 15.78 21.23
C MET A 108 24.07 14.69 20.57
N THR A 109 24.77 13.87 21.36
CA THR A 109 25.54 12.73 20.84
C THR A 109 24.65 11.73 20.10
N GLN A 110 23.46 11.45 20.64
CA GLN A 110 22.48 10.58 19.98
C GLN A 110 21.94 11.20 18.68
N ALA A 111 21.67 12.51 18.67
CA ALA A 111 21.21 13.22 17.48
C ALA A 111 22.27 13.17 16.36
N GLU A 112 23.53 13.43 16.70
CA GLU A 112 24.63 13.33 15.73
C GLU A 112 24.82 11.92 15.17
N ALA A 113 24.75 10.90 16.03
CA ALA A 113 24.83 9.50 15.59
C ALA A 113 23.69 9.14 14.63
N LEU A 114 22.46 9.59 14.93
CA LEU A 114 21.31 9.38 14.03
C LEU A 114 21.46 10.12 12.71
N LEU A 115 21.99 11.32 12.70
CA LEU A 115 22.22 12.06 11.45
C LEU A 115 23.23 11.36 10.55
N LYS A 116 24.33 10.85 11.13
CA LYS A 116 25.29 10.01 10.40
C LYS A 116 24.65 8.72 9.87
N TRP A 117 23.81 8.09 10.71
CA TRP A 117 23.07 6.89 10.30
C TRP A 117 22.04 7.17 9.21
N ALA A 118 21.40 8.34 9.19
CA ALA A 118 20.51 8.77 8.13
C ALA A 118 21.22 8.74 6.75
N VAL A 119 22.43 9.31 6.68
CA VAL A 119 23.25 9.29 5.46
C VAL A 119 23.61 7.84 5.06
N GLN A 120 24.04 7.01 6.01
CA GLN A 120 24.32 5.60 5.74
C GLN A 120 23.09 4.82 5.28
N SER A 121 21.90 5.24 5.69
CA SER A 121 20.62 4.64 5.32
C SER A 121 20.14 5.04 3.93
N GLU A 122 20.89 5.85 3.18
CA GLU A 122 20.67 6.11 1.75
C GLU A 122 21.28 5.04 0.85
N HIS A 123 22.21 4.23 1.37
CA HIS A 123 22.80 3.15 0.61
C HIS A 123 21.82 1.99 0.42
N GLU A 124 21.72 1.49 -0.82
CA GLU A 124 20.86 0.38 -1.20
C GLU A 124 21.00 -0.83 -0.26
N ARG A 125 22.25 -1.22 0.06
CA ARG A 125 22.52 -2.34 0.99
C ARG A 125 21.84 -2.15 2.35
N THR A 126 21.83 -0.94 2.88
CA THR A 126 21.23 -0.62 4.19
C THR A 126 19.71 -0.66 4.11
N ILE A 127 19.13 -0.14 3.03
CA ILE A 127 17.69 -0.21 2.76
C ILE A 127 17.25 -1.67 2.60
N ALA A 128 17.95 -2.43 1.76
CA ALA A 128 17.65 -3.84 1.50
C ALA A 128 17.75 -4.70 2.77
N ALA A 129 18.74 -4.45 3.62
CA ALA A 129 18.87 -5.13 4.91
C ALA A 129 17.69 -4.82 5.85
N GLY A 130 17.27 -3.55 5.93
CA GLY A 130 16.09 -3.13 6.68
C GLY A 130 14.81 -3.80 6.19
N LEU A 131 14.58 -3.82 4.87
CA LEU A 131 13.45 -4.51 4.25
C LEU A 131 13.49 -6.02 4.52
N LYS A 132 14.64 -6.67 4.34
CA LYS A 132 14.79 -8.10 4.61
C LYS A 132 14.39 -8.46 6.04
N LEU A 133 14.83 -7.66 7.01
CA LEU A 133 14.50 -7.86 8.42
C LEU A 133 13.03 -7.53 8.74
N SER A 134 12.37 -6.69 7.96
CA SER A 134 10.97 -6.32 8.21
C SER A 134 9.94 -7.32 7.65
N LYS A 135 10.35 -8.29 6.82
CA LYS A 135 9.44 -9.25 6.16
C LYS A 135 8.49 -9.95 7.13
N HIS A 136 9.01 -10.46 8.25
CA HIS A 136 8.18 -11.18 9.24
C HIS A 136 7.11 -10.31 9.89
N ALA A 137 7.39 -9.01 10.06
CA ALA A 137 6.50 -8.06 10.70
C ALA A 137 5.48 -7.43 9.72
N LEU A 138 5.75 -7.57 8.42
CA LEU A 138 4.91 -7.08 7.32
C LEU A 138 4.32 -8.24 6.51
N LEU A 139 4.31 -9.45 7.09
CA LEU A 139 3.78 -10.62 6.43
C LEU A 139 2.26 -10.53 6.28
N ILE A 140 1.78 -10.92 5.11
CA ILE A 140 0.36 -11.12 4.80
C ILE A 140 0.19 -12.47 4.13
N GLU A 141 -0.89 -13.17 4.40
CA GLU A 141 -1.19 -14.41 3.72
C GLU A 141 -1.72 -14.13 2.31
N TYR A 142 -1.36 -14.99 1.35
CA TYR A 142 -1.84 -14.87 -0.02
C TYR A 142 -3.37 -14.87 -0.11
N GLY A 143 -4.02 -15.70 0.70
CA GLY A 143 -5.48 -15.80 0.78
C GLY A 143 -6.20 -14.55 1.30
N ASP A 144 -5.45 -13.63 1.94
CA ASP A 144 -6.00 -12.35 2.38
C ASP A 144 -6.13 -11.33 1.24
N LEU A 145 -5.39 -11.54 0.15
CA LEU A 145 -5.48 -10.70 -1.04
C LEU A 145 -6.73 -11.07 -1.84
N ASN A 146 -7.48 -10.05 -2.28
CA ASN A 146 -8.72 -10.23 -3.05
C ASN A 146 -9.77 -11.09 -2.32
N ALA A 147 -9.75 -11.15 -0.99
CA ALA A 147 -10.58 -12.05 -0.21
C ALA A 147 -12.09 -11.73 -0.28
N ASN A 148 -12.46 -10.50 -0.59
CA ASN A 148 -13.86 -10.13 -0.74
C ASN A 148 -14.30 -10.23 -2.22
N PRO A 149 -15.07 -11.26 -2.59
CA PRO A 149 -15.45 -11.52 -3.98
C PRO A 149 -16.47 -10.51 -4.55
N TRP A 150 -17.02 -9.63 -3.72
CA TRP A 150 -18.03 -8.65 -4.10
C TRP A 150 -17.46 -7.28 -4.38
N LEU A 151 -16.16 -7.07 -4.22
CA LEU A 151 -15.53 -5.79 -4.49
C LEU A 151 -14.90 -5.77 -5.88
N PHE A 152 -15.33 -4.81 -6.67
CA PHE A 152 -14.82 -4.59 -8.02
C PHE A 152 -14.11 -3.23 -8.10
N ASN A 153 -12.82 -3.26 -8.38
CA ASN A 153 -11.98 -2.06 -8.35
C ASN A 153 -11.91 -1.41 -9.74
N VAL A 154 -12.24 -0.12 -9.80
CA VAL A 154 -12.28 0.70 -11.03
C VAL A 154 -11.45 1.96 -10.83
N GLN A 155 -11.22 2.77 -11.88
CA GLN A 155 -10.32 3.92 -11.82
C GLN A 155 -10.70 4.98 -10.79
N ASN A 156 -11.98 5.18 -10.55
CA ASN A 156 -12.50 6.21 -9.64
C ASN A 156 -12.95 5.68 -8.28
N GLY A 157 -12.70 4.41 -7.97
CA GLY A 157 -13.03 3.84 -6.66
C GLY A 157 -13.21 2.32 -6.67
N THR A 158 -13.84 1.82 -5.64
CA THR A 158 -14.21 0.41 -5.49
C THR A 158 -15.73 0.29 -5.45
N VAL A 159 -16.31 -0.51 -6.33
CA VAL A 159 -17.75 -0.79 -6.38
C VAL A 159 -18.07 -2.02 -5.53
N ASP A 160 -19.02 -1.92 -4.63
CA ASP A 160 -19.64 -3.08 -3.99
C ASP A 160 -20.73 -3.63 -4.93
N LEU A 161 -20.47 -4.79 -5.54
CA LEU A 161 -21.35 -5.41 -6.54
C LEU A 161 -22.71 -5.84 -5.98
N ARG A 162 -22.89 -5.92 -4.66
CA ARG A 162 -24.18 -6.24 -4.03
C ARG A 162 -25.10 -5.03 -3.99
N THR A 163 -24.55 -3.83 -3.91
CA THR A 163 -25.30 -2.58 -3.74
C THR A 163 -25.18 -1.64 -4.92
N GLY A 164 -24.20 -1.85 -5.82
CA GLY A 164 -23.86 -0.94 -6.89
C GLY A 164 -23.22 0.37 -6.42
N GLN A 165 -22.85 0.48 -5.14
CA GLN A 165 -22.29 1.72 -4.60
C GLN A 165 -20.81 1.83 -4.85
N LEU A 166 -20.39 2.98 -5.38
CA LEU A 166 -18.99 3.37 -5.50
C LEU A 166 -18.50 4.00 -4.20
N ARG A 167 -17.33 3.63 -3.74
CA ARG A 167 -16.64 4.26 -2.61
C ARG A 167 -15.15 4.50 -2.93
N PRO A 168 -14.48 5.39 -2.20
CA PRO A 168 -13.04 5.59 -2.37
C PRO A 168 -12.23 4.29 -2.22
N HIS A 169 -11.11 4.21 -2.92
CA HIS A 169 -10.15 3.11 -2.74
C HIS A 169 -9.70 3.00 -1.30
N ASN A 170 -9.64 1.79 -0.77
CA ASN A 170 -9.22 1.54 0.59
C ASN A 170 -8.14 0.45 0.63
N PRO A 171 -6.95 0.69 1.18
CA PRO A 171 -5.90 -0.32 1.30
C PRO A 171 -6.33 -1.54 2.12
N ALA A 172 -7.30 -1.39 3.02
CA ALA A 172 -7.83 -2.50 3.81
C ALA A 172 -8.60 -3.54 2.98
N ASP A 173 -9.04 -3.20 1.77
CA ASP A 173 -9.71 -4.14 0.86
C ASP A 173 -8.74 -5.16 0.26
N ARG A 174 -7.44 -4.90 0.31
CA ARG A 174 -6.36 -5.78 -0.17
C ARG A 174 -6.54 -6.24 -1.62
N ILE A 175 -7.12 -5.38 -2.47
CA ILE A 175 -7.37 -5.68 -3.89
C ILE A 175 -6.07 -5.47 -4.68
N THR A 176 -5.71 -6.45 -5.53
CA THR A 176 -4.48 -6.43 -6.34
C THR A 176 -4.71 -6.12 -7.81
N PHE A 177 -5.93 -5.84 -8.22
CA PHE A 177 -6.30 -5.51 -9.60
C PHE A 177 -7.09 -4.22 -9.69
N ILE A 178 -7.14 -3.64 -10.88
CA ILE A 178 -7.97 -2.49 -11.23
C ILE A 178 -8.46 -2.65 -12.67
N ALA A 179 -9.75 -2.53 -12.87
CA ALA A 179 -10.31 -2.46 -14.21
C ALA A 179 -10.06 -1.07 -14.81
N PRO A 180 -9.62 -0.97 -16.08
CA PRO A 180 -9.27 0.30 -16.72
C PRO A 180 -10.51 1.07 -17.17
N VAL A 181 -11.54 1.14 -16.32
CA VAL A 181 -12.82 1.80 -16.58
C VAL A 181 -13.19 2.70 -15.42
N THR A 182 -13.92 3.77 -15.72
CA THR A 182 -14.54 4.65 -14.72
C THR A 182 -15.98 4.21 -14.52
N TYR A 183 -16.38 3.99 -13.28
CA TYR A 183 -17.76 3.68 -12.95
C TYR A 183 -18.62 4.96 -13.01
N ASP A 184 -19.69 4.89 -13.80
CA ASP A 184 -20.72 5.92 -13.87
C ASP A 184 -22.09 5.24 -13.69
N PRO A 185 -22.82 5.53 -12.61
CA PRO A 185 -24.15 4.94 -12.37
C PRO A 185 -25.20 5.38 -13.40
N ALA A 186 -24.96 6.48 -14.12
CA ALA A 186 -25.86 6.98 -15.17
C ALA A 186 -25.49 6.46 -16.56
N ALA A 187 -24.41 5.67 -16.69
CA ALA A 187 -23.99 5.14 -17.98
C ALA A 187 -25.04 4.24 -18.59
N THR A 188 -25.30 4.46 -19.88
CA THR A 188 -26.19 3.63 -20.69
C THR A 188 -25.39 2.80 -21.68
N CYS A 189 -25.93 1.66 -22.12
CA CYS A 189 -25.28 0.75 -23.05
C CYS A 189 -26.17 0.38 -24.25
N PRO A 190 -26.67 1.35 -25.03
CA PRO A 190 -27.64 1.09 -26.08
C PRO A 190 -27.13 0.14 -27.16
N MET A 191 -25.87 0.23 -27.53
CA MET A 191 -25.25 -0.67 -28.50
C MET A 191 -25.19 -2.13 -28.00
N TRP A 192 -24.90 -2.33 -26.72
CA TRP A 192 -24.92 -3.63 -26.08
C TRP A 192 -26.32 -4.24 -26.05
N LEU A 193 -27.32 -3.46 -25.69
CA LEU A 193 -28.72 -3.91 -25.67
C LEU A 193 -29.22 -4.23 -27.06
N LEU A 194 -28.90 -3.42 -28.07
CA LEU A 194 -29.23 -3.70 -29.48
C LEU A 194 -28.54 -5.00 -29.95
N PHE A 195 -27.26 -5.17 -29.66
CA PHE A 195 -26.53 -6.40 -30.00
C PHE A 195 -27.22 -7.65 -29.40
N LEU A 196 -27.56 -7.62 -28.12
CA LEU A 196 -28.25 -8.73 -27.47
C LEU A 196 -29.60 -9.01 -28.11
N SER A 197 -30.40 -7.98 -28.39
CA SER A 197 -31.70 -8.12 -29.04
C SER A 197 -31.58 -8.76 -30.43
N GLN A 198 -30.57 -8.38 -31.22
CA GLN A 198 -30.33 -8.97 -32.53
C GLN A 198 -29.86 -10.43 -32.48
N VAL A 199 -28.91 -10.73 -31.59
CA VAL A 199 -28.32 -12.07 -31.46
C VAL A 199 -29.35 -13.08 -30.95
N PHE A 200 -30.21 -12.66 -30.02
CA PHE A 200 -31.21 -13.52 -29.40
C PHE A 200 -32.63 -13.31 -29.96
N ALA A 201 -32.73 -12.71 -31.16
CA ALA A 201 -33.97 -12.54 -31.93
C ALA A 201 -35.09 -11.89 -31.07
N GLY A 202 -34.78 -11.02 -30.16
CA GLY A 202 -35.75 -10.33 -29.27
C GLY A 202 -36.28 -11.18 -28.10
N ASP A 203 -35.68 -12.34 -27.82
CA ASP A 203 -36.03 -13.12 -26.63
C ASP A 203 -35.56 -12.43 -25.35
N ASP A 204 -36.47 -11.68 -24.70
CA ASP A 204 -36.20 -10.90 -23.49
C ASP A 204 -35.77 -11.78 -22.32
N ALA A 205 -36.26 -13.02 -22.19
CA ALA A 205 -35.88 -13.93 -21.14
C ALA A 205 -34.42 -14.37 -21.24
N LEU A 206 -33.99 -14.67 -22.48
CA LEU A 206 -32.63 -15.05 -22.80
C LEU A 206 -31.67 -13.84 -22.63
N VAL A 207 -32.07 -12.66 -23.09
CA VAL A 207 -31.33 -11.42 -22.87
C VAL A 207 -31.11 -11.17 -21.38
N ALA A 208 -32.16 -11.25 -20.54
CA ALA A 208 -32.05 -11.09 -19.11
C ALA A 208 -31.19 -12.16 -18.44
N PHE A 209 -31.21 -13.40 -18.94
CA PHE A 209 -30.30 -14.45 -18.46
C PHE A 209 -28.83 -14.11 -18.75
N ILE A 210 -28.51 -13.70 -19.96
CA ILE A 210 -27.15 -13.32 -20.35
C ILE A 210 -26.65 -12.12 -19.54
N GLN A 211 -27.49 -11.12 -19.31
CA GLN A 211 -27.14 -9.97 -18.47
C GLN A 211 -26.77 -10.40 -17.05
N ARG A 212 -27.53 -11.32 -16.44
CA ARG A 212 -27.20 -11.89 -15.14
C ARG A 212 -25.89 -12.69 -15.15
N ALA A 213 -25.67 -13.50 -16.20
CA ALA A 213 -24.45 -14.29 -16.35
C ALA A 213 -23.20 -13.39 -16.47
N VAL A 214 -23.28 -12.32 -17.27
CA VAL A 214 -22.22 -11.32 -17.39
C VAL A 214 -22.01 -10.59 -16.06
N GLY A 215 -23.09 -10.18 -15.38
CA GLY A 215 -22.99 -9.58 -14.05
C GLY A 215 -22.34 -10.50 -13.02
N TRP A 216 -22.67 -11.79 -13.06
CA TRP A 216 -22.03 -12.80 -12.20
C TRP A 216 -20.53 -12.92 -12.47
N SER A 217 -20.09 -12.84 -13.72
CA SER A 217 -18.68 -12.94 -14.09
C SER A 217 -17.80 -11.80 -13.56
N LEU A 218 -18.40 -10.69 -13.12
CA LEU A 218 -17.67 -9.59 -12.42
C LEU A 218 -17.35 -9.94 -10.97
N THR A 219 -18.04 -10.94 -10.40
CA THR A 219 -17.79 -11.35 -9.01
C THR A 219 -16.65 -12.35 -8.92
N GLY A 220 -16.00 -12.42 -7.77
CA GLY A 220 -15.04 -13.49 -7.45
C GLY A 220 -15.71 -14.71 -6.82
N VAL A 221 -17.04 -14.85 -6.91
CA VAL A 221 -17.79 -15.94 -6.26
C VAL A 221 -17.71 -17.20 -7.12
N VAL A 222 -17.14 -18.26 -6.57
CA VAL A 222 -17.00 -19.58 -7.22
C VAL A 222 -17.79 -20.60 -6.40
N LYS A 223 -19.12 -20.45 -6.33
CA LYS A 223 -19.98 -21.35 -5.53
C LYS A 223 -20.71 -22.41 -6.36
N GLU A 224 -20.87 -22.21 -7.65
CA GLU A 224 -21.53 -23.16 -8.52
C GLU A 224 -20.50 -24.06 -9.19
N ARG A 225 -20.48 -25.31 -8.78
CA ARG A 225 -19.91 -26.40 -9.57
C ARG A 225 -21.06 -26.94 -10.41
N ALA A 226 -20.92 -26.79 -11.75
CA ALA A 226 -21.78 -27.47 -12.70
C ALA A 226 -21.69 -29.00 -12.51
#